data_ce45b03ddf3d8e15074ae6dca2d84cad
#
_entry.id   ce45b03ddf3d8e15074ae6dca2d84cad
#
_cell.length_a   1.000
_cell.length_b   1.000
_cell.length_c   1.000
_cell.angle_alpha   90.00
_cell.angle_beta   90.00
_cell.angle_gamma   90.00
#
_symmetry.space_group_name_H-M   'P 1'
#
loop_
_entity.id
_entity.type
_entity.pdbx_description
1 polymer ?
#
loop_
_entity_poly.entity_id
_entity_poly.type
_entity_poly.pdbx_seq_one_letter_code
_entity_poly.pdbx_strand_id
1 'polypeptide(L)'
;MSTSNQIYVDQLDPTVLGDLANQNFSDSLFQPSGLAHSRGYLPSGVASHSSQPSAGLDLSALAQQALGGVQQQAGHDLLVRNPSGLAFGGTFGAEQFIPNSLLNRLANPSNDQFIKQVFLDQIPVPKTQSVTLDPLLVRKDFPILSERVNGRQLIWFDNAATTQKPQSVIDRISYFYEHENSNIHRAAHELAARATDAYEDAREKVRAFLNAKSANEIVFVRGTTEAINLVAQSWGRENLKEGDEIIISNLEHHANIVPWQLLAKEKGFRIRVIPVDDDGQLIIDEYHKLLNNRTKLVSFTHVSNALGTITPAKKVIELAHSAGAKVLLDGAQSISHMRVDLQDLNPDWFVFSGHKVFGPTGIGALYGQEDLLNATQPWQGGGNMIKDVTFEHTQFHDTPGRFEAGTGNIADAVGLGAALDYVSSIGIDLIDQYEYQLLLYATRLLKDVPGVRIVGTAKEKASVLSFVIPGIKTEDIGAALNKEGIAVRSGHHCAQPILRRMGVEATVRPSLAFYNTCQEVDALIAALYKIRSH
;
A
#
# COMPACT_ATOMS: atom_id res chain seq x y z
N MET A 1 8.02 -44.96 -34.21
CA MET A 1 6.96 -45.71 -33.56
C MET A 1 6.79 -45.03 -32.19
N SER A 2 6.00 -43.99 -32.11
CA SER A 2 4.55 -43.89 -31.93
C SER A 2 4.12 -44.53 -30.62
N THR A 3 3.53 -43.82 -29.70
CA THR A 3 2.11 -43.53 -29.66
C THR A 3 1.78 -42.48 -28.61
N SER A 4 1.04 -41.50 -29.03
CA SER A 4 0.28 -40.52 -28.28
C SER A 4 -0.83 -41.17 -27.43
N ASN A 5 -1.04 -40.71 -26.20
CA ASN A 5 -2.29 -40.90 -25.47
C ASN A 5 -2.95 -39.54 -25.23
N GLN A 6 -3.90 -39.22 -26.09
CA GLN A 6 -4.96 -38.27 -25.89
C GLN A 6 -6.05 -38.97 -25.08
N ILE A 7 -6.36 -38.46 -23.89
CA ILE A 7 -7.54 -38.89 -23.11
C ILE A 7 -8.66 -37.89 -23.39
N TYR A 8 -9.71 -38.38 -24.04
CA TYR A 8 -11.02 -37.73 -24.24
C TYR A 8 -11.74 -37.62 -22.89
N VAL A 9 -12.16 -36.42 -22.55
CA VAL A 9 -13.15 -36.15 -21.48
C VAL A 9 -14.45 -35.76 -22.21
N ASP A 10 -15.28 -36.75 -22.50
CA ASP A 10 -16.69 -36.56 -22.83
C ASP A 10 -17.51 -37.67 -22.18
N GLN A 11 -18.61 -37.27 -21.58
CA GLN A 11 -19.68 -38.09 -20.97
C GLN A 11 -19.48 -38.41 -19.47
N LEU A 12 -19.87 -37.45 -18.60
CA LEU A 12 -20.40 -37.77 -17.29
C LEU A 12 -21.87 -37.31 -17.25
N ASP A 13 -22.73 -38.29 -16.99
CA ASP A 13 -24.17 -38.16 -16.85
C ASP A 13 -24.55 -37.22 -15.68
N PRO A 14 -25.42 -36.20 -15.88
CA PRO A 14 -25.82 -35.24 -14.84
C PRO A 14 -26.49 -35.85 -13.62
N THR A 15 -26.94 -37.11 -13.66
CA THR A 15 -27.57 -37.78 -12.53
C THR A 15 -26.58 -38.25 -11.45
N VAL A 16 -25.28 -38.42 -11.80
CA VAL A 16 -24.26 -38.87 -10.84
C VAL A 16 -23.76 -37.72 -9.97
N LEU A 17 -23.94 -36.46 -10.37
CA LEU A 17 -23.58 -35.28 -9.57
C LEU A 17 -24.61 -34.91 -8.50
N GLY A 18 -25.85 -35.41 -8.63
CA GLY A 18 -26.92 -35.20 -7.64
C GLY A 18 -26.77 -36.04 -6.36
N ASP A 19 -26.18 -37.22 -6.48
CA ASP A 19 -26.07 -38.17 -5.36
C ASP A 19 -24.83 -37.93 -4.47
N LEU A 20 -23.82 -37.27 -4.97
CA LEU A 20 -22.62 -36.88 -4.19
C LEU A 20 -22.82 -35.63 -3.34
N ALA A 21 -23.83 -34.80 -3.65
CA ALA A 21 -24.17 -33.61 -2.86
C ALA A 21 -25.07 -33.91 -1.65
N ASN A 22 -25.77 -35.06 -1.65
CA ASN A 22 -26.73 -35.43 -0.60
C ASN A 22 -26.17 -36.37 0.49
N GLN A 23 -24.94 -36.84 0.40
CA GLN A 23 -24.34 -37.76 1.38
C GLN A 23 -23.48 -37.11 2.46
N ASN A 24 -23.31 -35.78 2.48
CA ASN A 24 -22.42 -35.11 3.48
C ASN A 24 -23.14 -34.10 4.39
N PHE A 25 -24.47 -34.15 4.54
CA PHE A 25 -25.19 -33.34 5.52
C PHE A 25 -26.26 -34.17 6.25
N SER A 26 -25.86 -35.07 7.14
CA SER A 26 -26.68 -35.48 8.27
C SER A 26 -25.76 -35.93 9.41
N ASP A 27 -26.12 -35.45 10.59
CA ASP A 27 -25.69 -35.83 11.94
C ASP A 27 -24.40 -35.18 12.50
N SER A 28 -24.60 -34.08 13.27
CA SER A 28 -24.61 -34.18 14.73
C SER A 28 -24.56 -32.82 15.43
N LEU A 29 -25.45 -32.68 16.42
CA LEU A 29 -25.30 -31.87 17.63
C LEU A 29 -25.63 -30.38 17.59
N PHE A 30 -26.92 -30.09 17.91
CA PHE A 30 -27.26 -29.05 18.89
C PHE A 30 -28.61 -29.39 19.54
N GLN A 31 -28.60 -29.80 20.81
CA GLN A 31 -29.76 -29.71 21.69
C GLN A 31 -29.64 -28.45 22.56
N PRO A 32 -30.74 -27.71 22.78
CA PRO A 32 -30.73 -26.55 23.66
C PRO A 32 -31.12 -26.96 25.08
N SER A 33 -30.30 -26.59 26.05
CA SER A 33 -30.68 -26.58 27.47
C SER A 33 -31.35 -25.25 27.78
N GLY A 34 -32.62 -25.31 28.16
CA GLY A 34 -33.38 -24.17 28.63
C GLY A 34 -33.04 -23.75 30.05
N LEU A 35 -33.31 -22.50 30.37
CA LEU A 35 -33.85 -22.06 31.64
C LEU A 35 -34.56 -20.70 31.47
N ALA A 36 -35.69 -20.63 32.16
CA ALA A 36 -36.79 -19.70 32.01
C ALA A 36 -36.75 -18.51 32.99
N HIS A 37 -37.60 -17.50 32.68
CA HIS A 37 -38.23 -16.48 33.54
C HIS A 37 -37.37 -15.30 33.98
N SER A 38 -37.84 -14.04 33.96
CA SER A 38 -39.17 -13.47 34.17
C SER A 38 -39.21 -11.98 33.78
N ARG A 39 -40.33 -11.50 33.25
CA ARG A 39 -41.12 -10.28 33.52
C ARG A 39 -40.33 -9.05 34.05
N GLY A 40 -40.36 -7.84 33.52
CA GLY A 40 -41.49 -7.05 33.02
C GLY A 40 -41.41 -5.69 33.71
N TYR A 41 -41.63 -4.60 33.00
CA TYR A 41 -42.35 -3.38 33.40
C TYR A 41 -41.88 -2.15 32.58
N LEU A 42 -42.81 -1.66 31.76
CA LEU A 42 -42.89 -0.23 31.41
C LEU A 42 -43.63 0.51 32.52
N PRO A 43 -43.43 1.83 32.72
CA PRO A 43 -44.38 2.74 32.08
C PRO A 43 -43.85 4.08 31.58
N SER A 44 -44.52 4.57 30.58
CA SER A 44 -44.89 5.89 30.10
C SER A 44 -44.69 7.11 31.04
N GLY A 45 -44.29 8.25 30.42
CA GLY A 45 -44.42 9.60 31.00
C GLY A 45 -43.99 10.72 30.07
N VAL A 46 -44.94 11.31 29.36
CA VAL A 46 -44.85 12.53 28.54
C VAL A 46 -44.68 13.77 29.43
N ALA A 47 -43.82 14.70 29.07
CA ALA A 47 -44.06 16.14 29.29
C ALA A 47 -43.14 17.00 28.36
N SER A 48 -43.81 17.75 27.53
CA SER A 48 -43.33 18.90 26.77
C SER A 48 -43.02 20.09 27.66
N HIS A 49 -41.95 20.83 27.39
CA HIS A 49 -41.95 22.32 27.54
C HIS A 49 -40.93 22.99 26.63
N SER A 50 -41.42 23.98 25.97
CA SER A 50 -40.83 24.97 25.07
C SER A 50 -39.92 25.98 25.79
N SER A 51 -38.94 26.51 25.08
CA SER A 51 -38.58 27.93 24.87
C SER A 51 -37.09 28.23 24.94
N GLN A 52 -36.63 28.90 23.91
CA GLN A 52 -35.34 29.63 23.76
C GLN A 52 -35.28 30.86 24.70
N PRO A 53 -34.14 31.64 24.83
CA PRO A 53 -33.08 31.88 23.82
C PRO A 53 -31.64 32.05 24.38
N SER A 54 -30.68 31.94 23.43
CA SER A 54 -29.40 32.62 23.26
C SER A 54 -28.63 33.23 24.48
N ALA A 55 -27.39 32.76 24.66
CA ALA A 55 -26.27 33.60 25.12
C ALA A 55 -25.01 33.18 24.37
N GLY A 56 -24.42 34.10 23.62
CA GLY A 56 -23.18 33.91 22.88
C GLY A 56 -22.00 33.75 23.86
N LEU A 57 -21.20 32.74 23.61
CA LEU A 57 -19.92 32.53 24.26
C LEU A 57 -18.84 33.37 23.56
N ASP A 58 -18.30 34.34 24.25
CA ASP A 58 -17.20 35.18 23.80
C ASP A 58 -15.89 34.40 23.89
N LEU A 59 -15.41 33.99 22.74
CA LEU A 59 -14.16 33.22 22.55
C LEU A 59 -12.89 34.03 22.89
N SER A 60 -12.98 35.35 23.01
CA SER A 60 -11.84 36.22 23.33
C SER A 60 -11.49 36.15 24.84
N ALA A 61 -12.47 35.91 25.71
CA ALA A 61 -12.26 35.79 27.16
C ALA A 61 -11.60 34.43 27.55
N LEU A 62 -11.85 33.38 26.80
CA LEU A 62 -11.23 32.07 27.01
C LEU A 62 -9.75 32.01 26.54
N ALA A 63 -9.39 32.79 25.56
CA ALA A 63 -8.00 32.87 25.07
C ALA A 63 -7.09 33.64 26.06
N GLN A 64 -7.62 34.62 26.78
CA GLN A 64 -6.85 35.38 27.79
C GLN A 64 -6.67 34.62 29.12
N GLN A 65 -7.57 33.70 29.45
CA GLN A 65 -7.43 32.85 30.64
C GLN A 65 -6.43 31.70 30.43
N ALA A 66 -6.21 31.27 29.17
CA ALA A 66 -5.21 30.27 28.82
C ALA A 66 -3.77 30.81 28.81
N LEU A 67 -3.57 32.14 28.64
CA LEU A 67 -2.24 32.76 28.58
C LEU A 67 -1.73 33.28 29.94
N GLY A 68 -2.57 33.30 30.99
CA GLY A 68 -2.22 33.79 32.33
C GLY A 68 -1.64 32.75 33.29
N GLY A 69 -1.58 31.48 32.94
CA GLY A 69 -1.21 30.36 33.81
C GLY A 69 0.19 29.77 33.64
N VAL A 70 1.03 30.30 32.75
CA VAL A 70 2.36 29.73 32.45
C VAL A 70 3.49 30.58 33.03
N GLN A 71 3.52 30.70 34.36
CA GLN A 71 4.77 30.94 35.10
C GLN A 71 4.68 30.24 36.46
N GLN A 72 5.54 29.25 36.64
CA GLN A 72 5.82 28.35 37.77
C GLN A 72 5.15 26.98 37.68
N GLN A 73 5.85 26.02 37.04
CA GLN A 73 6.31 24.79 37.70
C GLN A 73 7.10 23.95 36.67
N ALA A 74 8.38 23.78 36.93
CA ALA A 74 9.23 22.80 36.25
C ALA A 74 8.80 21.40 36.70
N GLY A 75 8.69 20.47 35.70
CA GLY A 75 8.65 19.05 35.96
C GLY A 75 7.26 18.41 36.01
N HIS A 76 6.66 18.19 34.83
CA HIS A 76 5.75 17.07 34.58
C HIS A 76 5.62 16.86 33.06
N ASP A 77 5.81 15.62 32.64
CA ASP A 77 5.68 15.16 31.27
C ASP A 77 4.30 15.52 30.70
N LEU A 78 4.29 16.32 29.64
CA LEU A 78 3.09 16.60 28.84
C LEU A 78 2.92 15.51 27.78
N LEU A 79 2.09 14.52 28.08
CA LEU A 79 1.54 13.60 27.12
C LEU A 79 0.50 14.34 26.26
N VAL A 80 0.84 14.63 25.01
CA VAL A 80 -0.13 15.11 24.02
C VAL A 80 -0.89 13.91 23.47
N ARG A 81 -2.17 13.79 23.79
CA ARG A 81 -3.07 12.79 23.22
C ARG A 81 -3.71 13.33 21.95
N ASN A 82 -3.51 12.64 20.84
CA ASN A 82 -4.28 12.82 19.62
C ASN A 82 -5.70 12.22 19.80
N PRO A 83 -6.76 12.71 19.12
CA PRO A 83 -8.11 12.14 19.19
C PRO A 83 -8.20 10.64 18.87
N SER A 84 -7.23 10.08 18.16
CA SER A 84 -7.10 8.64 17.87
C SER A 84 -6.51 7.80 19.02
N GLY A 85 -6.13 8.42 20.14
CA GLY A 85 -5.57 7.70 21.30
C GLY A 85 -4.11 7.24 21.16
N LEU A 86 -3.41 7.59 20.07
CA LEU A 86 -2.00 7.31 19.91
C LEU A 86 -1.14 8.21 20.82
N ALA A 87 -0.30 7.60 21.66
CA ALA A 87 0.61 8.32 22.53
C ALA A 87 1.99 8.47 21.85
N PHE A 88 2.48 9.68 21.74
CA PHE A 88 3.85 9.96 21.29
C PHE A 88 4.73 10.19 22.52
N GLY A 89 5.73 9.35 22.72
CA GLY A 89 6.64 9.39 23.86
C GLY A 89 7.91 10.19 23.58
N GLY A 90 8.50 10.73 24.64
CA GLY A 90 9.57 11.73 24.67
C GLY A 90 10.87 11.37 23.93
N THR A 91 11.77 12.32 23.89
CA THR A 91 13.07 12.33 23.22
C THR A 91 13.87 11.05 23.44
N PHE A 92 14.07 10.27 22.37
CA PHE A 92 15.07 9.20 22.35
C PHE A 92 16.44 9.81 22.05
N GLY A 93 17.38 9.69 22.99
CA GLY A 93 18.78 9.92 22.72
C GLY A 93 19.30 8.85 21.74
N ALA A 94 20.31 9.18 20.95
CA ALA A 94 20.97 8.26 19.99
C ALA A 94 21.37 6.91 20.62
N GLU A 95 21.47 6.82 21.92
CA GLU A 95 21.82 5.63 22.69
C GLU A 95 20.72 4.55 22.71
N GLN A 96 19.44 4.91 22.46
CA GLN A 96 18.34 3.94 22.45
C GLN A 96 18.19 3.17 21.12
N PHE A 97 18.85 3.63 20.06
CA PHE A 97 18.88 2.95 18.77
C PHE A 97 20.06 1.95 18.64
N ILE A 98 20.95 1.88 19.62
CA ILE A 98 22.08 0.98 19.60
C ILE A 98 21.80 -0.18 20.55
N PRO A 99 21.64 -1.43 20.05
CA PRO A 99 21.47 -2.58 20.91
C PRO A 99 22.63 -2.75 21.89
N ASN A 100 22.35 -3.14 23.12
CA ASN A 100 23.37 -3.38 24.15
C ASN A 100 24.45 -4.39 23.72
N SER A 101 24.13 -5.32 22.81
CA SER A 101 25.08 -6.24 22.20
C SER A 101 26.10 -5.53 21.30
N LEU A 102 25.71 -4.40 20.69
CA LEU A 102 26.60 -3.59 19.87
C LEU A 102 27.41 -2.63 20.74
N LEU A 103 26.81 -2.05 21.78
CA LEU A 103 27.51 -1.21 22.76
C LEU A 103 28.66 -1.96 23.45
N ASN A 104 28.47 -3.25 23.77
CA ASN A 104 29.53 -4.09 24.35
C ASN A 104 30.66 -4.43 23.37
N ARG A 105 30.42 -4.41 22.05
CA ARG A 105 31.46 -4.54 21.01
C ARG A 105 32.15 -3.22 20.70
N LEU A 106 31.51 -2.08 20.95
CA LEU A 106 32.00 -0.73 20.70
C LEU A 106 32.71 -0.11 21.90
N ALA A 107 32.68 -0.77 23.06
CA ALA A 107 33.34 -0.33 24.28
C ALA A 107 34.90 -0.43 24.23
N ASN A 108 35.48 -0.54 23.03
CA ASN A 108 36.92 -0.48 22.86
C ASN A 108 37.34 1.00 22.71
N PRO A 109 38.14 1.58 23.64
CA PRO A 109 38.43 3.03 23.70
C PRO A 109 39.06 3.63 22.43
N SER A 110 39.60 2.81 21.56
CA SER A 110 40.24 3.26 20.30
C SER A 110 39.26 3.63 19.17
N ASN A 111 37.96 3.32 19.30
CA ASN A 111 36.94 3.56 18.25
C ASN A 111 35.97 4.70 18.57
N ASP A 112 36.02 5.30 19.76
CA ASP A 112 35.01 6.25 20.22
C ASP A 112 35.00 7.57 19.42
N GLN A 113 36.17 8.01 18.92
CA GLN A 113 36.29 9.22 18.12
C GLN A 113 35.77 9.03 16.69
N PHE A 114 36.00 7.86 16.09
CA PHE A 114 35.52 7.55 14.74
C PHE A 114 34.00 7.40 14.72
N ILE A 115 33.41 6.79 15.77
CA ILE A 115 31.96 6.61 15.89
C ILE A 115 31.24 7.93 16.11
N LYS A 116 31.77 8.82 16.96
CA LYS A 116 31.20 10.16 17.17
C LYS A 116 31.25 10.99 15.89
N GLN A 117 32.32 10.92 15.14
CA GLN A 117 32.52 11.70 13.91
C GLN A 117 31.62 11.21 12.76
N VAL A 118 31.41 9.90 12.61
CA VAL A 118 30.59 9.32 11.53
C VAL A 118 29.08 9.45 11.81
N PHE A 119 28.66 9.43 13.08
CA PHE A 119 27.22 9.43 13.43
C PHE A 119 26.65 10.81 13.76
N LEU A 120 27.47 11.72 14.29
CA LEU A 120 26.96 13.03 14.74
C LEU A 120 27.14 14.15 13.71
N ASP A 121 28.13 14.05 12.82
CA ASP A 121 28.43 15.12 11.86
C ASP A 121 27.68 14.98 10.51
N GLN A 122 27.02 13.85 10.24
CA GLN A 122 26.31 13.61 8.98
C GLN A 122 24.78 13.60 9.08
N ILE A 123 24.22 13.74 10.27
CA ILE A 123 22.76 13.88 10.45
C ILE A 123 22.49 15.35 10.77
N PRO A 124 21.85 16.13 9.86
CA PRO A 124 21.34 17.45 10.24
C PRO A 124 20.26 17.25 11.28
N VAL A 125 20.58 17.51 12.56
CA VAL A 125 19.60 17.50 13.65
C VAL A 125 18.76 18.78 13.52
N PRO A 126 17.48 18.70 13.16
CA PRO A 126 16.60 19.87 13.21
C PRO A 126 16.44 20.31 14.66
N LYS A 127 16.66 21.60 14.97
CA LYS A 127 16.51 22.20 16.30
C LYS A 127 15.04 22.44 16.73
N THR A 128 14.09 21.70 16.16
CA THR A 128 12.69 21.65 16.60
C THR A 128 12.47 20.31 17.28
N GLN A 129 11.70 20.29 18.38
CA GLN A 129 11.30 19.04 19.05
C GLN A 129 10.76 18.07 18.01
N SER A 130 11.57 17.11 17.59
CA SER A 130 11.19 16.12 16.60
C SER A 130 10.24 15.14 17.28
N VAL A 131 8.98 15.17 16.90
CA VAL A 131 8.06 14.08 17.19
C VAL A 131 8.68 12.84 16.53
N THR A 132 9.04 11.85 17.34
CA THR A 132 9.61 10.59 16.83
C THR A 132 8.54 9.51 16.89
N LEU A 133 8.45 8.70 15.83
CA LEU A 133 7.55 7.56 15.79
C LEU A 133 8.08 6.47 16.75
N ASP A 134 7.23 6.00 17.69
CA ASP A 134 7.52 4.84 18.52
C ASP A 134 6.91 3.57 17.91
N PRO A 135 7.71 2.72 17.27
CA PRO A 135 7.21 1.51 16.62
C PRO A 135 6.60 0.51 17.61
N LEU A 136 7.00 0.52 18.89
CA LEU A 136 6.48 -0.39 19.90
C LEU A 136 5.05 -0.01 20.34
N LEU A 137 4.70 1.26 20.25
CA LEU A 137 3.33 1.71 20.47
C LEU A 137 2.45 1.37 19.27
N VAL A 138 2.90 1.73 18.08
CA VAL A 138 2.17 1.49 16.82
C VAL A 138 1.89 0.00 16.58
N ARG A 139 2.84 -0.88 16.90
CA ARG A 139 2.67 -2.35 16.75
C ARG A 139 1.44 -2.91 17.47
N LYS A 140 1.02 -2.31 18.56
CA LYS A 140 -0.14 -2.76 19.36
C LYS A 140 -1.45 -2.66 18.57
N ASP A 141 -1.49 -1.78 17.57
CA ASP A 141 -2.65 -1.60 16.72
C ASP A 141 -2.78 -2.72 15.66
N PHE A 142 -1.74 -3.55 15.48
CA PHE A 142 -1.68 -4.62 14.49
C PHE A 142 -1.75 -6.00 15.16
N PRO A 143 -2.95 -6.58 15.36
CA PRO A 143 -3.14 -7.81 16.14
C PRO A 143 -2.31 -8.99 15.62
N ILE A 144 -2.18 -9.13 14.31
CA ILE A 144 -1.42 -10.21 13.67
C ILE A 144 0.08 -10.19 14.05
N LEU A 145 0.64 -9.04 14.42
CA LEU A 145 2.04 -8.94 14.83
C LEU A 145 2.31 -9.57 16.21
N SER A 146 1.25 -9.94 16.95
CA SER A 146 1.36 -10.74 18.18
C SER A 146 1.36 -12.26 17.94
N GLU A 147 1.11 -12.73 16.70
CA GLU A 147 1.10 -14.13 16.34
C GLU A 147 2.49 -14.79 16.51
N ARG A 148 2.46 -16.12 16.68
CA ARG A 148 3.66 -16.94 16.73
C ARG A 148 3.69 -17.90 15.54
N VAL A 149 4.81 -17.90 14.83
CA VAL A 149 5.05 -18.78 13.68
C VAL A 149 6.22 -19.70 14.02
N ASN A 150 6.04 -21.01 13.87
CA ASN A 150 7.03 -22.04 14.24
C ASN A 150 7.53 -21.91 15.71
N GLY A 151 6.63 -21.51 16.62
CA GLY A 151 6.96 -21.27 18.04
C GLY A 151 7.74 -19.97 18.32
N ARG A 152 8.04 -19.18 17.31
CA ARG A 152 8.74 -17.89 17.40
C ARG A 152 7.76 -16.73 17.27
N GLN A 153 8.08 -15.57 17.84
CA GLN A 153 7.35 -14.32 17.58
C GLN A 153 7.44 -13.99 16.09
N LEU A 154 6.30 -13.66 15.46
CA LEU A 154 6.27 -13.25 14.07
C LEU A 154 7.09 -11.96 13.84
N ILE A 155 8.01 -12.01 12.89
CA ILE A 155 8.69 -10.86 12.30
C ILE A 155 8.23 -10.74 10.85
N TRP A 156 7.47 -9.68 10.55
CA TRP A 156 6.90 -9.48 9.22
C TRP A 156 7.75 -8.53 8.38
N PHE A 157 8.51 -9.09 7.45
CA PHE A 157 9.36 -8.36 6.49
C PHE A 157 8.96 -8.60 5.03
N ASP A 158 7.68 -8.93 4.76
CA ASP A 158 7.16 -9.02 3.39
C ASP A 158 6.15 -7.89 3.06
N ASN A 159 6.44 -6.67 3.55
CA ASN A 159 5.56 -5.50 3.39
C ASN A 159 5.38 -5.07 1.93
N ALA A 160 6.40 -5.20 1.09
CA ALA A 160 6.30 -4.88 -0.33
C ALA A 160 5.38 -5.85 -1.11
N ALA A 161 5.03 -7.01 -0.54
CA ALA A 161 3.99 -7.88 -1.07
C ALA A 161 2.60 -7.46 -0.54
N THR A 162 2.46 -7.32 0.78
CA THR A 162 1.26 -6.83 1.47
C THR A 162 1.62 -6.33 2.86
N THR A 163 1.06 -5.21 3.29
CA THR A 163 1.19 -4.72 4.66
C THR A 163 0.17 -5.40 5.57
N GLN A 164 0.38 -5.38 6.89
CA GLN A 164 -0.60 -5.83 7.87
C GLN A 164 -1.67 -4.77 8.13
N LYS A 165 -2.80 -5.15 8.73
CA LYS A 165 -3.97 -4.28 8.92
C LYS A 165 -4.08 -3.87 10.38
N PRO A 166 -4.23 -2.57 10.67
CA PRO A 166 -4.51 -2.13 12.03
C PRO A 166 -5.93 -2.53 12.46
N GLN A 167 -6.15 -2.67 13.75
CA GLN A 167 -7.45 -3.05 14.31
C GLN A 167 -8.57 -2.12 13.86
N SER A 168 -8.29 -0.82 13.74
CA SER A 168 -9.27 0.18 13.28
C SER A 168 -9.83 -0.10 11.88
N VAL A 169 -9.02 -0.69 10.98
CA VAL A 169 -9.47 -1.11 9.64
C VAL A 169 -10.36 -2.35 9.74
N ILE A 170 -9.97 -3.31 10.58
CA ILE A 170 -10.74 -4.55 10.81
C ILE A 170 -12.12 -4.18 11.39
N ASP A 171 -12.13 -3.34 12.42
CA ASP A 171 -13.34 -2.89 13.10
C ASP A 171 -14.25 -2.09 12.16
N ARG A 172 -13.67 -1.23 11.31
CA ARG A 172 -14.46 -0.42 10.37
C ARG A 172 -15.19 -1.28 9.33
N ILE A 173 -14.55 -2.34 8.82
CA ILE A 173 -15.17 -3.29 7.90
C ILE A 173 -16.29 -4.08 8.62
N SER A 174 -16.03 -4.54 9.84
CA SER A 174 -17.03 -5.24 10.64
C SER A 174 -18.25 -4.35 10.92
N TYR A 175 -18.01 -3.11 11.33
CA TYR A 175 -19.06 -2.12 11.58
C TYR A 175 -19.92 -1.85 10.32
N PHE A 176 -19.27 -1.77 9.15
CA PHE A 176 -20.00 -1.59 7.89
C PHE A 176 -21.01 -2.72 7.67
N TYR A 177 -20.57 -3.97 7.82
CA TYR A 177 -21.48 -5.11 7.64
C TYR A 177 -22.56 -5.22 8.71
N GLU A 178 -22.25 -4.83 9.94
CA GLU A 178 -23.19 -4.88 11.07
C GLU A 178 -24.25 -3.77 11.02
N HIS A 179 -23.93 -2.59 10.47
CA HIS A 179 -24.76 -1.39 10.64
C HIS A 179 -25.07 -0.58 9.38
N GLU A 180 -24.31 -0.76 8.28
CA GLU A 180 -24.41 0.11 7.09
C GLU A 180 -24.60 -0.67 5.77
N ASN A 181 -24.51 -2.00 5.79
CA ASN A 181 -24.48 -2.82 4.58
C ASN A 181 -25.74 -2.67 3.71
N SER A 182 -25.54 -2.12 2.52
CA SER A 182 -26.52 -2.02 1.45
C SER A 182 -25.83 -1.82 0.11
N ASN A 183 -26.60 -1.89 -0.99
CA ASN A 183 -26.13 -1.41 -2.28
C ASN A 183 -26.10 0.14 -2.29
N ILE A 184 -25.14 0.71 -3.00
CA ILE A 184 -24.91 2.15 -3.09
C ILE A 184 -25.66 2.83 -4.25
N HIS A 185 -25.70 4.18 -4.24
CA HIS A 185 -26.30 5.04 -5.28
C HIS A 185 -27.78 4.72 -5.60
N ARG A 186 -28.50 4.12 -4.63
CA ARG A 186 -29.93 3.77 -4.73
C ARG A 186 -30.67 4.22 -3.47
N ALA A 187 -30.68 5.50 -3.18
CA ALA A 187 -31.16 6.11 -1.93
C ALA A 187 -32.67 5.92 -1.67
N ALA A 188 -33.21 4.70 -1.91
CA ALA A 188 -34.61 4.39 -1.66
C ALA A 188 -34.90 4.12 -0.17
N HIS A 189 -33.88 3.90 0.67
CA HIS A 189 -34.01 3.63 2.11
C HIS A 189 -32.73 4.03 2.86
N GLU A 190 -32.85 4.19 4.17
CA GLU A 190 -31.81 4.71 5.07
C GLU A 190 -30.48 3.92 4.97
N LEU A 191 -30.50 2.59 4.94
CA LEU A 191 -29.26 1.80 4.81
C LEU A 191 -28.53 2.05 3.48
N ALA A 192 -29.28 2.28 2.38
CA ALA A 192 -28.65 2.61 1.11
C ALA A 192 -27.98 4.01 1.15
N ALA A 193 -28.59 4.95 1.89
CA ALA A 193 -27.97 6.25 2.12
C ALA A 193 -26.68 6.11 2.93
N ARG A 194 -26.69 5.39 4.07
CA ARG A 194 -25.49 5.13 4.89
C ARG A 194 -24.37 4.45 4.11
N ALA A 195 -24.69 3.41 3.34
CA ALA A 195 -23.72 2.71 2.52
C ALA A 195 -23.11 3.64 1.45
N THR A 196 -23.93 4.49 0.83
CA THR A 196 -23.45 5.48 -0.16
C THR A 196 -22.55 6.51 0.49
N ASP A 197 -22.96 7.08 1.62
CA ASP A 197 -22.18 8.08 2.37
C ASP A 197 -20.83 7.50 2.80
N ALA A 198 -20.78 6.27 3.33
CA ALA A 198 -19.56 5.60 3.72
C ALA A 198 -18.62 5.33 2.53
N TYR A 199 -19.18 4.98 1.36
CA TYR A 199 -18.42 4.70 0.14
C TYR A 199 -17.82 5.98 -0.45
N GLU A 200 -18.61 7.05 -0.54
CA GLU A 200 -18.16 8.33 -1.07
C GLU A 200 -17.21 9.06 -0.10
N ASP A 201 -17.39 8.91 1.22
CA ASP A 201 -16.42 9.37 2.23
C ASP A 201 -15.05 8.68 2.04
N ALA A 202 -15.05 7.37 1.76
CA ALA A 202 -13.81 6.65 1.45
C ALA A 202 -13.14 7.19 0.17
N ARG A 203 -13.91 7.55 -0.86
CA ARG A 203 -13.39 8.18 -2.09
C ARG A 203 -12.77 9.55 -1.79
N GLU A 204 -13.44 10.36 -0.99
CA GLU A 204 -12.93 11.66 -0.56
C GLU A 204 -11.63 11.54 0.25
N LYS A 205 -11.50 10.52 1.10
CA LYS A 205 -10.24 10.21 1.82
C LYS A 205 -9.11 9.85 0.86
N VAL A 206 -9.39 9.07 -0.18
CA VAL A 206 -8.39 8.80 -1.24
C VAL A 206 -7.99 10.09 -1.95
N ARG A 207 -8.97 10.92 -2.35
CA ARG A 207 -8.72 12.24 -2.96
C ARG A 207 -7.81 13.10 -2.09
N ALA A 208 -8.15 13.22 -0.82
CA ALA A 208 -7.41 14.07 0.13
C ALA A 208 -5.99 13.53 0.37
N PHE A 209 -5.83 12.21 0.55
CA PHE A 209 -4.55 11.57 0.78
C PHE A 209 -3.56 11.78 -0.38
N LEU A 210 -4.06 11.77 -1.62
CA LEU A 210 -3.30 11.96 -2.84
C LEU A 210 -3.19 13.44 -3.28
N ASN A 211 -3.85 14.36 -2.57
CA ASN A 211 -3.99 15.76 -2.99
C ASN A 211 -4.56 15.89 -4.42
N ALA A 212 -5.52 15.02 -4.80
CA ALA A 212 -6.25 15.16 -6.06
C ALA A 212 -7.23 16.34 -6.02
N LYS A 213 -7.57 16.93 -7.17
CA LYS A 213 -8.44 18.13 -7.25
C LYS A 213 -9.88 17.80 -6.92
N SER A 214 -10.37 16.65 -7.36
CA SER A 214 -11.77 16.24 -7.29
C SER A 214 -11.89 14.77 -6.94
N ALA A 215 -12.93 14.38 -6.18
CA ALA A 215 -13.29 12.98 -5.98
C ALA A 215 -13.71 12.30 -7.31
N ASN A 216 -14.13 13.06 -8.30
CA ASN A 216 -14.42 12.56 -9.64
C ASN A 216 -13.18 11.97 -10.35
N GLU A 217 -11.98 12.34 -9.93
CA GLU A 217 -10.71 11.81 -10.45
C GLU A 217 -10.35 10.43 -9.85
N ILE A 218 -11.12 9.91 -8.89
CA ILE A 218 -10.84 8.67 -8.17
C ILE A 218 -11.82 7.58 -8.57
N VAL A 219 -11.31 6.50 -9.18
CA VAL A 219 -12.08 5.32 -9.57
C VAL A 219 -11.65 4.14 -8.71
N PHE A 220 -12.59 3.50 -8.03
CA PHE A 220 -12.29 2.28 -7.27
C PHE A 220 -12.12 1.08 -8.20
N VAL A 221 -11.09 0.30 -7.94
CA VAL A 221 -10.71 -0.90 -8.69
C VAL A 221 -10.26 -1.98 -7.70
N ARG A 222 -10.05 -3.22 -8.16
CA ARG A 222 -9.54 -4.30 -7.28
C ARG A 222 -8.07 -4.10 -6.85
N GLY A 223 -7.33 -3.20 -7.50
CA GLY A 223 -5.94 -2.88 -7.21
C GLY A 223 -5.19 -2.42 -8.46
N THR A 224 -3.89 -2.14 -8.31
CA THR A 224 -2.99 -1.61 -9.36
C THR A 224 -3.06 -2.39 -10.67
N THR A 225 -3.08 -3.72 -10.61
CA THR A 225 -3.15 -4.55 -11.83
C THR A 225 -4.42 -4.29 -12.64
N GLU A 226 -5.58 -4.19 -11.98
CA GLU A 226 -6.82 -3.84 -12.68
C GLU A 226 -6.79 -2.42 -13.19
N ALA A 227 -6.28 -1.46 -12.42
CA ALA A 227 -6.15 -0.07 -12.82
C ALA A 227 -5.34 0.09 -14.11
N ILE A 228 -4.18 -0.57 -14.21
CA ILE A 228 -3.35 -0.54 -15.43
C ILE A 228 -4.08 -1.20 -16.61
N ASN A 229 -4.75 -2.34 -16.37
CA ASN A 229 -5.57 -2.98 -17.40
C ASN A 229 -6.73 -2.09 -17.85
N LEU A 230 -7.38 -1.35 -16.93
CA LEU A 230 -8.43 -0.40 -17.26
C LEU A 230 -7.90 0.66 -18.22
N VAL A 231 -6.77 1.31 -17.91
CA VAL A 231 -6.17 2.31 -18.80
C VAL A 231 -5.78 1.69 -20.14
N ALA A 232 -5.19 0.49 -20.14
CA ALA A 232 -4.79 -0.19 -21.36
C ALA A 232 -5.99 -0.57 -22.25
N GLN A 233 -7.08 -1.09 -21.66
CA GLN A 233 -8.25 -1.58 -22.39
C GLN A 233 -9.25 -0.47 -22.75
N SER A 234 -9.23 0.67 -22.05
CA SER A 234 -10.03 1.84 -22.40
C SER A 234 -9.21 2.81 -23.25
N TRP A 235 -8.46 3.70 -22.63
CA TRP A 235 -7.68 4.73 -23.33
C TRP A 235 -6.66 4.14 -24.32
N GLY A 236 -5.93 3.09 -23.95
CA GLY A 236 -4.90 2.47 -24.78
C GLY A 236 -5.46 1.89 -26.08
N ARG A 237 -6.60 1.19 -26.01
CA ARG A 237 -7.29 0.65 -27.18
C ARG A 237 -7.74 1.72 -28.18
N GLU A 238 -8.15 2.86 -27.67
CA GLU A 238 -8.71 3.94 -28.47
C GLU A 238 -7.62 4.82 -29.09
N ASN A 239 -6.52 5.04 -28.37
CA ASN A 239 -5.51 6.02 -28.70
C ASN A 239 -4.19 5.46 -29.23
N LEU A 240 -3.96 4.14 -29.15
CA LEU A 240 -2.73 3.49 -29.65
C LEU A 240 -2.99 2.70 -30.94
N LYS A 241 -2.09 2.85 -31.90
CA LYS A 241 -2.16 2.21 -33.22
C LYS A 241 -0.77 1.80 -33.70
N GLU A 242 -0.73 1.10 -34.83
CA GLU A 242 0.51 0.71 -35.50
C GLU A 242 1.43 1.91 -35.75
N GLY A 243 2.71 1.74 -35.41
CA GLY A 243 3.74 2.76 -35.53
C GLY A 243 3.89 3.68 -34.32
N ASP A 244 2.90 3.74 -33.41
CA ASP A 244 3.05 4.44 -32.13
C ASP A 244 4.06 3.73 -31.20
N GLU A 245 4.52 4.43 -30.18
CA GLU A 245 5.42 3.93 -29.18
C GLU A 245 4.89 4.23 -27.78
N ILE A 246 5.04 3.27 -26.86
CA ILE A 246 4.94 3.50 -25.43
C ILE A 246 6.30 3.26 -24.78
N ILE A 247 6.56 3.95 -23.69
CA ILE A 247 7.79 3.79 -22.92
C ILE A 247 7.43 3.25 -21.54
N ILE A 248 8.08 2.16 -21.13
CA ILE A 248 8.07 1.63 -19.77
C ILE A 248 9.48 1.62 -19.22
N SER A 249 9.68 1.39 -17.91
CA SER A 249 11.02 1.26 -17.37
C SER A 249 11.46 -0.20 -17.20
N ASN A 250 12.75 -0.40 -17.00
CA ASN A 250 13.29 -1.73 -16.66
C ASN A 250 12.90 -2.15 -15.22
N LEU A 251 12.43 -1.21 -14.40
CA LEU A 251 12.04 -1.44 -13.00
C LEU A 251 10.63 -2.01 -12.82
N GLU A 252 9.87 -2.22 -13.91
CA GLU A 252 8.43 -2.47 -13.83
C GLU A 252 8.08 -3.81 -13.20
N HIS A 253 7.04 -3.78 -12.38
CA HIS A 253 6.28 -4.98 -12.01
C HIS A 253 5.58 -5.56 -13.25
N HIS A 254 5.37 -6.88 -13.30
CA HIS A 254 4.68 -7.55 -14.42
C HIS A 254 3.32 -6.93 -14.76
N ALA A 255 2.62 -6.38 -13.77
CA ALA A 255 1.35 -5.68 -13.97
C ALA A 255 1.45 -4.47 -14.90
N ASN A 256 2.65 -3.85 -14.99
CA ASN A 256 2.91 -2.71 -15.87
C ASN A 256 3.74 -3.10 -17.12
N ILE A 257 3.83 -4.38 -17.42
CA ILE A 257 4.47 -4.91 -18.63
C ILE A 257 3.43 -5.68 -19.47
N VAL A 258 2.82 -6.69 -18.85
CA VAL A 258 2.00 -7.69 -19.57
C VAL A 258 0.77 -7.08 -20.25
N PRO A 259 -0.01 -6.18 -19.64
CA PRO A 259 -1.15 -5.56 -20.31
C PRO A 259 -0.74 -4.83 -21.59
N TRP A 260 0.39 -4.12 -21.53
CA TRP A 260 0.93 -3.38 -22.69
C TRP A 260 1.43 -4.32 -23.78
N GLN A 261 2.07 -5.46 -23.43
CA GLN A 261 2.49 -6.47 -24.39
C GLN A 261 1.29 -7.10 -25.12
N LEU A 262 0.22 -7.41 -24.37
CA LEU A 262 -1.01 -7.96 -24.97
C LEU A 262 -1.62 -6.95 -25.95
N LEU A 263 -1.74 -5.70 -25.56
CA LEU A 263 -2.30 -4.67 -26.41
C LEU A 263 -1.39 -4.34 -27.60
N ALA A 264 -0.07 -4.31 -27.40
CA ALA A 264 0.90 -4.09 -28.49
C ALA A 264 0.82 -5.17 -29.58
N LYS A 265 0.62 -6.43 -29.18
CA LYS A 265 0.42 -7.55 -30.12
C LYS A 265 -0.85 -7.36 -30.96
N GLU A 266 -1.88 -6.77 -30.39
CA GLU A 266 -3.15 -6.51 -31.07
C GLU A 266 -3.09 -5.27 -31.97
N LYS A 267 -2.49 -4.18 -31.47
CA LYS A 267 -2.55 -2.85 -32.09
C LYS A 267 -1.32 -2.49 -32.93
N GLY A 268 -0.23 -3.24 -32.84
CA GLY A 268 0.97 -3.02 -33.64
C GLY A 268 1.89 -1.89 -33.18
N PHE A 269 1.65 -1.29 -32.01
CA PHE A 269 2.58 -0.29 -31.44
C PHE A 269 3.81 -0.96 -30.80
N ARG A 270 4.86 -0.18 -30.53
CA ARG A 270 6.11 -0.68 -29.95
C ARG A 270 6.27 -0.28 -28.49
N ILE A 271 6.81 -1.21 -27.70
CA ILE A 271 7.24 -0.94 -26.32
C ILE A 271 8.73 -0.61 -26.33
N ARG A 272 9.09 0.55 -25.78
CA ARG A 272 10.47 0.99 -25.54
C ARG A 272 10.74 0.93 -24.04
N VAL A 273 11.99 0.67 -23.65
CA VAL A 273 12.34 0.45 -22.25
C VAL A 273 13.41 1.44 -21.81
N ILE A 274 13.14 2.20 -20.74
CA ILE A 274 14.14 3.05 -20.07
C ILE A 274 15.13 2.14 -19.37
N PRO A 275 16.42 2.19 -19.71
CA PRO A 275 17.42 1.37 -19.04
C PRO A 275 17.72 1.90 -17.63
N VAL A 276 18.34 1.01 -16.82
CA VAL A 276 18.89 1.36 -15.51
C VAL A 276 20.40 1.14 -15.49
N ASP A 277 21.08 1.88 -14.61
CA ASP A 277 22.48 1.68 -14.31
C ASP A 277 22.71 0.43 -13.42
N ASP A 278 23.94 0.20 -12.98
CA ASP A 278 24.31 -0.95 -12.16
C ASP A 278 23.82 -0.85 -10.70
N ASP A 279 23.44 0.34 -10.25
CA ASP A 279 22.81 0.59 -8.96
C ASP A 279 21.29 0.42 -9.01
N GLY A 280 20.71 0.31 -10.22
CA GLY A 280 19.27 0.19 -10.44
C GLY A 280 18.54 1.52 -10.52
N GLN A 281 19.22 2.63 -10.84
CA GLN A 281 18.61 3.95 -11.09
C GLN A 281 18.27 4.11 -12.57
N LEU A 282 17.21 4.86 -12.89
CA LEU A 282 16.87 5.19 -14.28
C LEU A 282 17.96 6.05 -14.92
N ILE A 283 18.41 5.70 -16.12
CA ILE A 283 19.34 6.51 -16.92
C ILE A 283 18.54 7.56 -17.68
N ILE A 284 18.40 8.76 -17.11
CA ILE A 284 17.55 9.82 -17.64
C ILE A 284 17.99 10.30 -19.03
N ASP A 285 19.30 10.33 -19.31
CA ASP A 285 19.80 10.71 -20.64
C ASP A 285 19.38 9.71 -21.73
N GLU A 286 19.33 8.42 -21.41
CA GLU A 286 18.80 7.40 -22.33
C GLU A 286 17.27 7.50 -22.46
N TYR A 287 16.57 7.80 -21.39
CA TYR A 287 15.13 8.07 -21.46
C TYR A 287 14.82 9.24 -22.40
N HIS A 288 15.57 10.35 -22.29
CA HIS A 288 15.38 11.51 -23.17
C HIS A 288 15.55 11.15 -24.65
N LYS A 289 16.50 10.26 -24.99
CA LYS A 289 16.71 9.78 -26.37
C LYS A 289 15.57 8.87 -26.90
N LEU A 290 14.81 8.24 -26.01
CA LEU A 290 13.67 7.41 -26.39
C LEU A 290 12.44 8.25 -26.78
N LEU A 291 12.29 9.44 -26.21
CA LEU A 291 11.16 10.34 -26.45
C LEU A 291 11.18 10.88 -27.89
N ASN A 292 10.04 10.76 -28.57
CA ASN A 292 9.85 11.26 -29.92
C ASN A 292 8.36 11.49 -30.22
N ASN A 293 8.00 11.98 -31.41
CA ASN A 293 6.62 12.31 -31.81
C ASN A 293 5.67 11.08 -31.90
N ARG A 294 6.20 9.86 -31.92
CA ARG A 294 5.42 8.61 -31.85
C ARG A 294 5.16 8.15 -30.42
N THR A 295 5.86 8.70 -29.43
CA THR A 295 5.63 8.37 -28.03
C THR A 295 4.27 8.89 -27.59
N LYS A 296 3.35 8.00 -27.22
CA LYS A 296 1.99 8.33 -26.79
C LYS A 296 1.79 8.17 -25.29
N LEU A 297 2.54 7.27 -24.67
CA LEU A 297 2.43 6.96 -23.26
C LEU A 297 3.81 6.66 -22.66
N VAL A 298 4.03 7.15 -21.45
CA VAL A 298 5.10 6.70 -20.56
C VAL A 298 4.43 6.09 -19.33
N SER A 299 4.66 4.79 -19.09
CA SER A 299 4.07 4.08 -17.96
C SER A 299 5.21 3.51 -17.11
N PHE A 300 5.35 3.99 -15.87
CA PHE A 300 6.50 3.61 -15.05
C PHE A 300 6.18 3.55 -13.56
N THR A 301 6.98 2.79 -12.80
CA THR A 301 6.85 2.67 -11.35
C THR A 301 7.46 3.87 -10.63
N HIS A 302 6.77 4.36 -9.60
CA HIS A 302 7.30 5.39 -8.70
C HIS A 302 8.38 4.82 -7.78
N VAL A 303 8.17 3.59 -7.27
CA VAL A 303 9.11 2.86 -6.42
C VAL A 303 9.18 1.41 -6.87
N SER A 304 10.37 0.91 -7.15
CA SER A 304 10.59 -0.48 -7.54
C SER A 304 10.25 -1.44 -6.40
N ASN A 305 9.34 -2.37 -6.65
CA ASN A 305 9.00 -3.41 -5.67
C ASN A 305 10.12 -4.45 -5.45
N ALA A 306 11.06 -4.56 -6.39
CA ALA A 306 12.18 -5.49 -6.29
C ALA A 306 13.43 -4.85 -5.68
N LEU A 307 13.76 -3.62 -6.04
CA LEU A 307 14.99 -2.97 -5.63
C LEU A 307 14.79 -1.88 -4.55
N GLY A 308 13.56 -1.36 -4.41
CA GLY A 308 13.27 -0.20 -3.58
C GLY A 308 13.66 1.14 -4.21
N THR A 309 14.25 1.16 -5.40
CA THR A 309 14.64 2.39 -6.09
C THR A 309 13.46 3.33 -6.22
N ILE A 310 13.61 4.57 -5.76
CA ILE A 310 12.68 5.68 -5.97
C ILE A 310 13.06 6.34 -7.29
N THR A 311 12.10 6.42 -8.23
CA THR A 311 12.35 7.05 -9.53
C THR A 311 12.19 8.57 -9.44
N PRO A 312 12.90 9.37 -10.25
CA PRO A 312 12.72 10.82 -10.30
C PRO A 312 11.42 11.18 -11.05
N ALA A 313 10.26 10.82 -10.47
CA ALA A 313 8.97 10.80 -11.12
C ALA A 313 8.60 12.15 -11.75
N LYS A 314 8.75 13.26 -11.02
CA LYS A 314 8.46 14.60 -11.53
C LYS A 314 9.24 14.90 -12.82
N LYS A 315 10.54 14.59 -12.84
CA LYS A 315 11.39 14.80 -14.03
C LYS A 315 10.97 13.94 -15.21
N VAL A 316 10.63 12.67 -14.95
CA VAL A 316 10.16 11.75 -16.00
C VAL A 316 8.84 12.23 -16.59
N ILE A 317 7.90 12.69 -15.76
CA ILE A 317 6.59 13.23 -16.18
C ILE A 317 6.76 14.49 -17.02
N GLU A 318 7.56 15.46 -16.57
CA GLU A 318 7.84 16.71 -17.29
C GLU A 318 8.39 16.45 -18.70
N LEU A 319 9.34 15.53 -18.82
CA LEU A 319 9.94 15.15 -20.11
C LEU A 319 8.92 14.45 -21.02
N ALA A 320 8.09 13.56 -20.47
CA ALA A 320 7.02 12.90 -21.23
C ALA A 320 6.03 13.91 -21.79
N HIS A 321 5.53 14.81 -20.95
CA HIS A 321 4.58 15.86 -21.36
C HIS A 321 5.19 16.83 -22.39
N SER A 322 6.47 17.17 -22.25
CA SER A 322 7.18 17.99 -23.25
C SER A 322 7.25 17.33 -24.63
N ALA A 323 7.23 15.99 -24.68
CA ALA A 323 7.15 15.21 -25.92
C ALA A 323 5.72 14.94 -26.39
N GLY A 324 4.69 15.42 -25.66
CA GLY A 324 3.27 15.22 -25.97
C GLY A 324 2.73 13.84 -25.56
N ALA A 325 3.46 13.09 -24.76
CA ALA A 325 3.05 11.77 -24.25
C ALA A 325 2.26 11.89 -22.94
N LYS A 326 1.25 11.01 -22.76
CA LYS A 326 0.54 10.82 -21.50
C LYS A 326 1.40 10.01 -20.51
N VAL A 327 1.10 10.13 -19.21
CA VAL A 327 1.86 9.45 -18.16
C VAL A 327 0.95 8.65 -17.23
N LEU A 328 1.26 7.35 -17.05
CA LEU A 328 0.74 6.51 -16.00
C LEU A 328 1.86 6.23 -14.98
N LEU A 329 1.63 6.63 -13.73
CA LEU A 329 2.55 6.41 -12.62
C LEU A 329 2.02 5.28 -11.72
N ASP A 330 2.77 4.17 -11.64
CA ASP A 330 2.47 3.07 -10.73
C ASP A 330 2.98 3.39 -9.31
N GLY A 331 2.03 3.74 -8.43
CA GLY A 331 2.26 4.09 -7.03
C GLY A 331 2.09 2.93 -6.06
N ALA A 332 2.04 1.68 -6.53
CA ALA A 332 1.77 0.52 -5.68
C ALA A 332 2.72 0.37 -4.49
N GLN A 333 3.95 0.81 -4.60
CA GLN A 333 4.91 0.82 -3.50
C GLN A 333 5.01 2.18 -2.82
N SER A 334 4.99 3.29 -3.55
CA SER A 334 5.18 4.62 -2.97
C SER A 334 4.08 5.02 -1.99
N ILE A 335 2.85 4.53 -2.19
CA ILE A 335 1.65 4.95 -1.45
C ILE A 335 1.76 4.79 0.08
N SER A 336 2.54 3.82 0.57
CA SER A 336 2.73 3.55 1.99
C SER A 336 4.02 4.11 2.59
N HIS A 337 4.96 4.53 1.73
CA HIS A 337 6.31 4.88 2.17
C HIS A 337 6.59 6.38 2.13
N MET A 338 5.92 7.12 1.26
CA MET A 338 6.23 8.53 1.02
C MET A 338 4.99 9.32 0.62
N ARG A 339 5.05 10.64 0.79
CA ARG A 339 3.99 11.53 0.32
C ARG A 339 3.88 11.50 -1.20
N VAL A 340 2.65 11.32 -1.68
CA VAL A 340 2.30 11.46 -3.09
C VAL A 340 1.40 12.68 -3.24
N ASP A 341 1.88 13.69 -3.94
CA ASP A 341 1.12 14.90 -4.27
C ASP A 341 0.85 14.94 -5.77
N LEU A 342 -0.38 14.60 -6.17
CA LEU A 342 -0.73 14.50 -7.58
C LEU A 342 -0.82 15.85 -8.28
N GLN A 343 -1.08 16.93 -7.55
CA GLN A 343 -1.05 18.28 -8.13
C GLN A 343 0.37 18.76 -8.43
N ASP A 344 1.36 18.37 -7.58
CA ASP A 344 2.78 18.68 -7.83
C ASP A 344 3.38 17.75 -8.90
N LEU A 345 3.11 16.45 -8.86
CA LEU A 345 3.64 15.48 -9.81
C LEU A 345 2.98 15.58 -11.19
N ASN A 346 1.68 15.90 -11.22
CA ASN A 346 0.85 16.07 -12.41
C ASN A 346 0.87 14.89 -13.40
N PRO A 347 0.74 13.60 -12.98
CA PRO A 347 0.57 12.50 -13.92
C PRO A 347 -0.83 12.56 -14.56
N ASP A 348 -1.03 11.89 -15.71
CA ASP A 348 -2.35 11.70 -16.30
C ASP A 348 -3.15 10.62 -15.56
N TRP A 349 -2.45 9.58 -15.08
CA TRP A 349 -3.00 8.53 -14.20
C TRP A 349 -2.00 8.18 -13.09
N PHE A 350 -2.55 7.83 -11.92
CA PHE A 350 -1.82 7.24 -10.81
C PHE A 350 -2.61 6.05 -10.28
N VAL A 351 -1.91 4.96 -9.92
CA VAL A 351 -2.56 3.71 -9.53
C VAL A 351 -1.94 3.11 -8.28
N PHE A 352 -2.78 2.56 -7.39
CA PHE A 352 -2.28 1.85 -6.21
C PHE A 352 -3.24 0.75 -5.73
N SER A 353 -2.76 -0.09 -4.81
CA SER A 353 -3.51 -1.18 -4.18
C SER A 353 -3.66 -0.95 -2.68
N GLY A 354 -4.87 -1.10 -2.14
CA GLY A 354 -5.17 -0.89 -0.73
C GLY A 354 -4.38 -1.79 0.21
N HIS A 355 -4.18 -3.06 -0.16
CA HIS A 355 -3.45 -4.04 0.68
C HIS A 355 -1.97 -3.71 0.88
N LYS A 356 -1.42 -2.71 0.20
CA LYS A 356 -0.04 -2.23 0.37
C LYS A 356 0.04 -0.97 1.23
N VAL A 357 -1.09 -0.32 1.51
CA VAL A 357 -1.19 0.86 2.37
C VAL A 357 -2.05 0.57 3.61
N PHE A 358 -1.82 -0.60 4.23
CA PHE A 358 -2.46 -1.07 5.46
C PHE A 358 -3.97 -1.30 5.35
N GLY A 359 -4.52 -1.21 4.15
CA GLY A 359 -5.92 -1.44 3.80
C GLY A 359 -6.22 -2.87 3.37
N PRO A 360 -7.49 -3.18 3.05
CA PRO A 360 -7.92 -4.50 2.63
C PRO A 360 -7.31 -4.96 1.30
N THR A 361 -7.40 -6.27 1.03
CA THR A 361 -7.18 -6.86 -0.29
C THR A 361 -8.39 -6.64 -1.19
N GLY A 362 -8.23 -6.75 -2.52
CA GLY A 362 -9.36 -6.67 -3.45
C GLY A 362 -9.94 -5.27 -3.65
N ILE A 363 -9.24 -4.25 -3.18
CA ILE A 363 -9.55 -2.83 -3.37
C ILE A 363 -8.27 -2.04 -3.69
N GLY A 364 -8.41 -0.99 -4.45
CA GLY A 364 -7.40 0.00 -4.79
C GLY A 364 -8.05 1.15 -5.53
N ALA A 365 -7.26 2.08 -6.02
CA ALA A 365 -7.77 3.19 -6.80
C ALA A 365 -6.92 3.48 -8.04
N LEU A 366 -7.61 3.95 -9.07
CA LEU A 366 -7.08 4.67 -10.20
C LEU A 366 -7.43 6.14 -10.00
N TYR A 367 -6.43 7.00 -9.92
CA TYR A 367 -6.58 8.41 -10.19
C TYR A 367 -6.43 8.66 -11.69
N GLY A 368 -7.25 9.52 -12.26
CA GLY A 368 -7.07 10.04 -13.61
C GLY A 368 -7.60 11.46 -13.71
N GLN A 369 -6.98 12.32 -14.51
CA GLN A 369 -7.46 13.67 -14.74
C GLN A 369 -8.92 13.62 -15.24
N GLU A 370 -9.82 14.39 -14.64
CA GLU A 370 -11.28 14.31 -14.86
C GLU A 370 -11.66 14.43 -16.33
N ASP A 371 -11.10 15.42 -17.05
CA ASP A 371 -11.38 15.61 -18.48
C ASP A 371 -10.91 14.41 -19.33
N LEU A 372 -9.77 13.82 -18.98
CA LEU A 372 -9.22 12.65 -19.67
C LEU A 372 -10.09 11.41 -19.41
N LEU A 373 -10.53 11.20 -18.18
CA LEU A 373 -11.44 10.10 -17.85
C LEU A 373 -12.78 10.26 -18.57
N ASN A 374 -13.36 11.46 -18.59
CA ASN A 374 -14.62 11.73 -19.29
C ASN A 374 -14.52 11.58 -20.81
N ALA A 375 -13.35 11.85 -21.39
CA ALA A 375 -13.09 11.63 -22.81
C ALA A 375 -12.83 10.16 -23.18
N THR A 376 -12.59 9.27 -22.18
CA THR A 376 -12.23 7.86 -22.40
C THR A 376 -13.46 6.97 -22.35
N GLN A 377 -13.59 6.03 -23.29
CA GLN A 377 -14.66 5.03 -23.27
C GLN A 377 -14.46 4.00 -22.14
N PRO A 378 -15.53 3.52 -21.50
CA PRO A 378 -15.42 2.50 -20.46
C PRO A 378 -14.95 1.17 -21.06
N TRP A 379 -14.21 0.40 -20.25
CA TRP A 379 -13.79 -0.96 -20.61
C TRP A 379 -14.84 -2.01 -20.24
N GLN A 380 -15.38 -1.91 -19.02
CA GLN A 380 -16.42 -2.81 -18.52
C GLN A 380 -17.80 -2.17 -18.72
N GLY A 381 -18.79 -2.98 -19.07
CA GLY A 381 -20.18 -2.54 -19.21
C GLY A 381 -21.09 -3.29 -18.25
N GLY A 382 -22.15 -2.60 -17.77
CA GLY A 382 -23.13 -3.19 -16.87
C GLY A 382 -24.04 -2.14 -16.23
N GLY A 383 -24.67 -2.50 -15.12
CA GLY A 383 -25.43 -1.56 -14.29
C GLY A 383 -24.51 -0.59 -13.57
N ASN A 384 -25.07 0.40 -12.91
CA ASN A 384 -24.42 1.47 -12.14
C ASN A 384 -23.65 2.51 -12.97
N MET A 385 -23.07 2.14 -14.09
CA MET A 385 -22.20 3.01 -14.90
C MET A 385 -22.94 3.73 -16.05
N ILE A 386 -24.25 3.57 -16.18
CA ILE A 386 -25.10 4.06 -17.26
C ILE A 386 -26.17 5.05 -16.78
N LYS A 387 -26.43 6.09 -17.59
CA LYS A 387 -27.54 7.04 -17.42
C LYS A 387 -28.82 6.51 -18.05
N ASP A 388 -28.70 5.94 -19.26
CA ASP A 388 -29.80 5.36 -20.02
C ASP A 388 -29.33 4.23 -20.92
N VAL A 389 -30.15 3.22 -21.13
CA VAL A 389 -29.89 2.06 -22.00
C VAL A 389 -31.11 1.68 -22.79
N THR A 390 -30.95 1.58 -24.12
CA THR A 390 -31.85 0.86 -25.03
C THR A 390 -31.10 -0.31 -25.65
N PHE A 391 -31.76 -1.13 -26.47
CA PHE A 391 -31.07 -2.20 -27.20
C PHE A 391 -30.10 -1.66 -28.26
N GLU A 392 -30.29 -0.43 -28.72
CA GLU A 392 -29.50 0.21 -29.80
C GLU A 392 -28.44 1.17 -29.24
N HIS A 393 -28.64 1.72 -28.03
CA HIS A 393 -27.80 2.80 -27.52
C HIS A 393 -27.65 2.78 -26.00
N THR A 394 -26.48 3.22 -25.53
CA THR A 394 -26.16 3.40 -24.10
C THR A 394 -25.59 4.80 -23.87
N GLN A 395 -26.12 5.49 -22.84
CA GLN A 395 -25.53 6.71 -22.30
C GLN A 395 -24.83 6.37 -20.98
N PHE A 396 -23.54 6.69 -20.91
CA PHE A 396 -22.73 6.44 -19.72
C PHE A 396 -22.81 7.61 -18.73
N HIS A 397 -22.61 7.32 -17.45
CA HIS A 397 -22.31 8.35 -16.47
C HIS A 397 -20.95 9.03 -16.76
N ASP A 398 -20.74 10.18 -16.14
CA ASP A 398 -19.42 10.78 -16.05
C ASP A 398 -18.56 10.01 -15.05
N THR A 399 -17.22 10.30 -15.01
CA THR A 399 -16.33 9.72 -14.02
C THR A 399 -16.78 10.12 -12.59
N PRO A 400 -16.59 9.25 -11.56
CA PRO A 400 -15.99 7.93 -11.58
C PRO A 400 -16.95 6.82 -12.02
N GLY A 401 -18.28 7.05 -11.97
CA GLY A 401 -19.31 6.06 -12.20
C GLY A 401 -19.16 5.31 -13.53
N ARG A 402 -18.70 6.00 -14.58
CA ARG A 402 -18.41 5.43 -15.91
C ARG A 402 -17.52 4.19 -15.88
N PHE A 403 -16.61 4.09 -14.90
CA PHE A 403 -15.63 3.01 -14.79
C PHE A 403 -15.93 2.01 -13.67
N GLU A 404 -17.05 2.19 -12.95
CA GLU A 404 -17.46 1.34 -11.83
C GLU A 404 -18.72 0.53 -12.19
N ALA A 405 -18.54 -0.44 -13.08
CA ALA A 405 -19.64 -1.28 -13.56
C ALA A 405 -20.08 -2.30 -12.51
N GLY A 406 -21.39 -2.38 -12.26
CA GLY A 406 -21.99 -3.30 -11.29
C GLY A 406 -21.86 -2.84 -9.84
N THR A 407 -22.12 -3.73 -8.88
CA THR A 407 -21.90 -3.47 -7.46
C THR A 407 -20.42 -3.71 -7.14
N GLY A 408 -19.71 -2.66 -6.76
CA GLY A 408 -18.29 -2.72 -6.39
C GLY A 408 -18.04 -3.35 -5.03
N ASN A 409 -16.77 -3.38 -4.64
CA ASN A 409 -16.35 -3.86 -3.31
C ASN A 409 -16.52 -2.74 -2.27
N ILE A 410 -17.74 -2.55 -1.78
CA ILE A 410 -18.12 -1.41 -0.93
C ILE A 410 -17.42 -1.49 0.42
N ALA A 411 -17.48 -2.63 1.11
CA ALA A 411 -16.93 -2.80 2.44
C ALA A 411 -15.41 -2.55 2.49
N ASP A 412 -14.67 -3.07 1.50
CA ASP A 412 -13.23 -2.86 1.46
C ASP A 412 -12.85 -1.45 0.98
N ALA A 413 -13.70 -0.76 0.20
CA ALA A 413 -13.51 0.65 -0.09
C ALA A 413 -13.60 1.50 1.20
N VAL A 414 -14.59 1.21 2.05
CA VAL A 414 -14.74 1.83 3.37
C VAL A 414 -13.54 1.48 4.26
N GLY A 415 -13.07 0.22 4.23
CA GLY A 415 -11.86 -0.22 4.92
C GLY A 415 -10.58 0.47 4.42
N LEU A 416 -10.48 0.75 3.11
CA LEU A 416 -9.38 1.54 2.54
C LEU A 416 -9.41 2.98 3.08
N GLY A 417 -10.59 3.62 3.16
CA GLY A 417 -10.74 4.94 3.77
C GLY A 417 -10.21 4.96 5.22
N ALA A 418 -10.55 3.95 6.02
CA ALA A 418 -10.04 3.83 7.40
C ALA A 418 -8.52 3.62 7.46
N ALA A 419 -7.94 2.91 6.50
CA ALA A 419 -6.49 2.73 6.42
C ALA A 419 -5.76 4.05 6.13
N LEU A 420 -6.30 4.86 5.22
CA LEU A 420 -5.74 6.18 4.90
C LEU A 420 -5.87 7.15 6.09
N ASP A 421 -6.98 7.11 6.83
CA ASP A 421 -7.13 7.86 8.09
C ASP A 421 -6.06 7.46 9.11
N TYR A 422 -5.83 6.14 9.25
CA TYR A 422 -4.82 5.62 10.17
C TYR A 422 -3.41 6.11 9.80
N VAL A 423 -3.01 5.98 8.52
CA VAL A 423 -1.71 6.47 8.03
C VAL A 423 -1.58 7.98 8.19
N SER A 424 -2.65 8.73 7.87
CA SER A 424 -2.68 10.20 8.02
C SER A 424 -2.57 10.64 9.47
N SER A 425 -3.13 9.89 10.42
CA SER A 425 -3.06 10.18 11.86
C SER A 425 -1.65 10.02 12.43
N ILE A 426 -0.85 9.11 11.87
CA ILE A 426 0.58 8.97 12.19
C ILE A 426 1.38 10.08 11.50
N GLY A 427 1.05 10.38 10.26
CA GLY A 427 1.75 11.32 9.38
C GLY A 427 2.74 10.61 8.45
N ILE A 428 2.48 10.69 7.14
CA ILE A 428 3.28 10.00 6.12
C ILE A 428 4.75 10.45 6.11
N ASP A 429 5.04 11.71 6.41
CA ASP A 429 6.40 12.23 6.45
C ASP A 429 7.18 11.66 7.66
N LEU A 430 6.50 11.39 8.76
CA LEU A 430 7.09 10.73 9.94
C LEU A 430 7.34 9.24 9.67
N ILE A 431 6.44 8.59 8.94
CA ILE A 431 6.60 7.21 8.47
C ILE A 431 7.84 7.11 7.57
N ASP A 432 7.95 7.98 6.56
CA ASP A 432 9.09 8.03 5.64
C ASP A 432 10.42 8.19 6.38
N GLN A 433 10.50 9.16 7.29
CA GLN A 433 11.70 9.41 8.11
C GLN A 433 12.10 8.19 8.95
N TYR A 434 11.14 7.56 9.62
CA TYR A 434 11.41 6.37 10.43
C TYR A 434 11.87 5.19 9.57
N GLU A 435 11.14 4.89 8.50
CA GLU A 435 11.47 3.79 7.61
C GLU A 435 12.82 3.98 6.92
N TYR A 436 13.17 5.22 6.55
CA TYR A 436 14.49 5.53 5.99
C TYR A 436 15.62 5.25 7.00
N GLN A 437 15.46 5.64 8.26
CA GLN A 437 16.45 5.33 9.30
C GLN A 437 16.58 3.82 9.52
N LEU A 438 15.46 3.10 9.55
CA LEU A 438 15.46 1.64 9.69
C LEU A 438 16.10 0.95 8.48
N LEU A 439 15.88 1.48 7.26
CA LEU A 439 16.53 1.03 6.04
C LEU A 439 18.06 1.20 6.09
N LEU A 440 18.54 2.35 6.54
CA LEU A 440 19.98 2.61 6.70
C LEU A 440 20.59 1.63 7.70
N TYR A 441 19.93 1.43 8.86
CA TYR A 441 20.36 0.47 9.87
C TYR A 441 20.45 -0.95 9.31
N ALA A 442 19.38 -1.43 8.67
CA ALA A 442 19.31 -2.76 8.09
C ALA A 442 20.33 -2.95 6.96
N THR A 443 20.51 -1.93 6.09
CA THR A 443 21.46 -1.97 4.98
C THR A 443 22.90 -2.11 5.48
N ARG A 444 23.25 -1.36 6.53
CA ARG A 444 24.59 -1.44 7.14
C ARG A 444 24.86 -2.86 7.66
N LEU A 445 23.98 -3.36 8.51
CA LEU A 445 24.16 -4.68 9.10
C LEU A 445 24.16 -5.81 8.06
N LEU A 446 23.33 -5.71 7.03
CA LEU A 446 23.25 -6.68 5.96
C LEU A 446 24.57 -6.75 5.14
N LYS A 447 25.23 -5.62 4.92
CA LYS A 447 26.55 -5.55 4.25
C LYS A 447 27.64 -6.27 5.01
N ASP A 448 27.54 -6.34 6.34
CA ASP A 448 28.54 -6.99 7.21
C ASP A 448 28.35 -8.52 7.26
N VAL A 449 27.24 -9.07 6.76
CA VAL A 449 27.02 -10.51 6.69
C VAL A 449 27.91 -11.11 5.58
N PRO A 450 28.81 -12.06 5.91
CA PRO A 450 29.76 -12.60 4.93
C PRO A 450 29.06 -13.22 3.71
N GLY A 451 29.48 -12.81 2.52
CA GLY A 451 28.97 -13.32 1.25
C GLY A 451 27.60 -12.77 0.82
N VAL A 452 26.96 -11.89 1.59
CA VAL A 452 25.77 -11.20 1.14
C VAL A 452 26.16 -10.20 0.04
N ARG A 453 25.39 -10.22 -1.06
CA ARG A 453 25.40 -9.19 -2.11
C ARG A 453 24.04 -8.54 -2.19
N ILE A 454 23.96 -7.27 -1.83
CA ILE A 454 22.74 -6.46 -1.99
C ILE A 454 22.52 -6.23 -3.49
N VAL A 455 21.26 -6.34 -3.92
CA VAL A 455 20.80 -6.13 -5.29
C VAL A 455 19.97 -4.86 -5.34
N GLY A 456 20.44 -3.86 -6.10
CA GLY A 456 19.87 -2.50 -6.13
C GLY A 456 20.41 -1.63 -5.00
N THR A 457 21.34 -0.76 -5.36
CA THR A 457 22.09 0.13 -4.46
C THR A 457 21.85 1.61 -4.79
N ALA A 458 20.70 1.91 -5.42
CA ALA A 458 20.31 3.26 -5.75
C ALA A 458 20.37 4.18 -4.52
N LYS A 459 20.72 5.45 -4.76
CA LYS A 459 20.88 6.45 -3.70
C LYS A 459 19.56 6.74 -3.00
N GLU A 460 18.49 6.92 -3.79
CA GLU A 460 17.14 7.15 -3.29
C GLU A 460 16.39 5.82 -3.26
N LYS A 461 16.05 5.35 -2.06
CA LYS A 461 15.39 4.05 -1.85
C LYS A 461 14.32 4.13 -0.78
N ALA A 462 13.20 3.45 -1.05
CA ALA A 462 12.24 3.04 -0.03
C ALA A 462 12.71 1.77 0.69
N SER A 463 11.99 1.38 1.72
CA SER A 463 12.33 0.35 2.72
C SER A 463 12.30 -1.09 2.18
N VAL A 464 12.91 -1.33 1.02
CA VAL A 464 13.04 -2.65 0.35
C VAL A 464 14.52 -3.01 0.20
N LEU A 465 14.89 -4.19 0.68
CA LEU A 465 16.26 -4.72 0.64
C LEU A 465 16.30 -6.07 -0.05
N SER A 466 16.69 -6.11 -1.31
CA SER A 466 16.93 -7.36 -2.03
C SER A 466 18.39 -7.80 -1.90
N PHE A 467 18.62 -9.07 -1.67
CA PHE A 467 19.97 -9.63 -1.59
C PHE A 467 20.04 -11.07 -2.08
N VAL A 468 21.24 -11.52 -2.39
CA VAL A 468 21.59 -12.92 -2.62
C VAL A 468 22.81 -13.32 -1.79
N ILE A 469 22.95 -14.62 -1.52
CA ILE A 469 24.17 -15.21 -0.94
C ILE A 469 24.66 -16.23 -1.97
N PRO A 470 25.78 -15.99 -2.68
CA PRO A 470 26.31 -16.94 -3.65
C PRO A 470 26.51 -18.34 -3.05
N GLY A 471 26.06 -19.34 -3.78
CA GLY A 471 26.14 -20.74 -3.36
C GLY A 471 24.93 -21.23 -2.54
N ILE A 472 23.99 -20.36 -2.13
CA ILE A 472 22.77 -20.75 -1.41
C ILE A 472 21.54 -20.29 -2.23
N LYS A 473 20.59 -21.19 -2.45
CA LYS A 473 19.34 -20.83 -3.15
C LYS A 473 18.50 -19.87 -2.31
N THR A 474 17.86 -18.92 -2.95
CA THR A 474 17.00 -17.92 -2.28
C THR A 474 15.85 -18.56 -1.51
N GLU A 475 15.30 -19.66 -2.05
CA GLU A 475 14.23 -20.44 -1.41
C GLU A 475 14.70 -21.11 -0.11
N ASP A 476 15.92 -21.63 -0.09
CA ASP A 476 16.51 -22.26 1.10
C ASP A 476 16.75 -21.22 2.20
N ILE A 477 17.22 -20.02 1.83
CA ILE A 477 17.37 -18.90 2.76
C ILE A 477 15.99 -18.51 3.33
N GLY A 478 14.98 -18.34 2.45
CA GLY A 478 13.62 -18.02 2.87
C GLY A 478 13.02 -19.06 3.81
N ALA A 479 13.20 -20.35 3.50
CA ALA A 479 12.74 -21.45 4.35
C ALA A 479 13.46 -21.48 5.72
N ALA A 480 14.75 -21.18 5.76
CA ALA A 480 15.51 -21.10 7.01
C ALA A 480 15.06 -19.92 7.87
N LEU A 481 14.83 -18.74 7.27
CA LEU A 481 14.30 -17.57 7.97
C LEU A 481 12.90 -17.82 8.52
N ASN A 482 12.02 -18.49 7.75
CA ASN A 482 10.68 -18.86 8.21
C ASN A 482 10.71 -19.77 9.45
N LYS A 483 11.68 -20.68 9.59
CA LYS A 483 11.86 -21.49 10.80
C LYS A 483 12.18 -20.65 12.05
N GLU A 484 12.80 -19.49 11.86
CA GLU A 484 13.08 -18.53 12.94
C GLU A 484 11.91 -17.53 13.15
N GLY A 485 10.76 -17.70 12.46
CA GLY A 485 9.60 -16.82 12.57
C GLY A 485 9.69 -15.54 11.71
N ILE A 486 10.68 -15.47 10.82
CA ILE A 486 10.93 -14.29 9.99
C ILE A 486 10.32 -14.50 8.60
N ALA A 487 9.29 -13.71 8.28
CA ALA A 487 8.62 -13.74 6.99
C ALA A 487 9.29 -12.78 6.01
N VAL A 488 9.93 -13.32 4.99
CA VAL A 488 10.50 -12.59 3.85
C VAL A 488 10.02 -13.22 2.54
N ARG A 489 10.10 -12.48 1.46
CA ARG A 489 9.83 -13.03 0.13
C ARG A 489 11.10 -13.51 -0.54
N SER A 490 11.06 -14.73 -1.11
CA SER A 490 12.10 -15.29 -1.97
C SER A 490 11.55 -15.49 -3.38
N GLY A 491 12.35 -15.25 -4.41
CA GLY A 491 11.97 -15.46 -5.80
C GLY A 491 12.12 -14.22 -6.68
N HIS A 492 11.36 -14.18 -7.78
CA HIS A 492 11.47 -13.13 -8.81
C HIS A 492 10.61 -11.87 -8.57
N HIS A 493 9.82 -11.81 -7.50
CA HIS A 493 9.00 -10.66 -7.07
C HIS A 493 8.09 -10.06 -8.14
N CYS A 494 7.70 -10.84 -9.17
CA CYS A 494 6.98 -10.36 -10.36
C CYS A 494 7.71 -9.21 -11.08
N ALA A 495 9.05 -9.23 -11.07
CA ALA A 495 9.93 -8.21 -11.66
C ALA A 495 11.16 -8.84 -12.32
N GLN A 496 10.98 -9.95 -13.04
CA GLN A 496 12.07 -10.70 -13.69
C GLN A 496 12.98 -9.85 -14.57
N PRO A 497 12.49 -8.89 -15.39
CA PRO A 497 13.36 -8.10 -16.24
C PRO A 497 14.45 -7.35 -15.48
N ILE A 498 14.10 -6.69 -14.36
CA ILE A 498 15.09 -5.96 -13.57
C ILE A 498 16.05 -6.89 -12.85
N LEU A 499 15.58 -8.03 -12.31
CA LEU A 499 16.47 -8.99 -11.66
C LEU A 499 17.50 -9.55 -12.63
N ARG A 500 17.11 -9.88 -13.87
CA ARG A 500 18.02 -10.30 -14.95
C ARG A 500 19.01 -9.20 -15.32
N ARG A 501 18.56 -7.94 -15.40
CA ARG A 501 19.46 -6.79 -15.60
C ARG A 501 20.51 -6.69 -14.47
N MET A 502 20.15 -7.03 -13.23
CA MET A 502 21.05 -7.06 -12.07
C MET A 502 21.87 -8.36 -11.95
N GLY A 503 21.79 -9.26 -12.95
CA GLY A 503 22.54 -10.51 -13.02
C GLY A 503 22.05 -11.59 -12.07
N VAL A 504 20.75 -11.63 -11.72
CA VAL A 504 20.13 -12.64 -10.88
C VAL A 504 18.76 -13.04 -11.41
N GLU A 505 18.30 -14.26 -11.12
CA GLU A 505 16.93 -14.70 -11.45
C GLU A 505 15.97 -14.51 -10.26
N ALA A 506 16.50 -14.52 -9.04
CA ALA A 506 15.74 -14.41 -7.80
C ALA A 506 16.55 -13.72 -6.71
N THR A 507 15.87 -13.11 -5.73
CA THR A 507 16.48 -12.55 -4.52
C THR A 507 15.68 -12.93 -3.28
N VAL A 508 16.28 -12.84 -2.10
CA VAL A 508 15.58 -12.72 -0.83
C VAL A 508 15.32 -11.25 -0.60
N ARG A 509 14.08 -10.88 -0.30
CA ARG A 509 13.64 -9.48 -0.22
C ARG A 509 12.94 -9.20 1.11
N PRO A 510 13.66 -8.88 2.19
CA PRO A 510 13.05 -8.18 3.32
C PRO A 510 12.57 -6.79 2.87
N SER A 511 11.38 -6.42 3.34
CA SER A 511 10.80 -5.10 3.16
C SER A 511 10.16 -4.64 4.46
N LEU A 512 10.48 -3.41 4.85
CA LEU A 512 10.20 -2.84 6.15
C LEU A 512 8.97 -1.95 6.09
N ALA A 513 8.30 -1.78 7.24
CA ALA A 513 7.24 -0.81 7.44
C ALA A 513 7.42 -0.16 8.82
N PHE A 514 6.70 0.91 9.08
CA PHE A 514 6.85 1.74 10.28
C PHE A 514 6.59 1.00 11.61
N TYR A 515 5.98 -0.18 11.60
CA TYR A 515 5.84 -1.03 12.78
C TYR A 515 7.00 -2.01 12.99
N ASN A 516 7.96 -2.09 12.07
CA ASN A 516 9.15 -2.91 12.26
C ASN A 516 10.18 -2.21 13.15
N THR A 517 11.05 -2.99 13.78
CA THR A 517 12.00 -2.50 14.79
C THR A 517 13.44 -2.88 14.48
N CYS A 518 14.39 -2.17 15.08
CA CYS A 518 15.81 -2.55 15.00
C CYS A 518 16.06 -3.95 15.55
N GLN A 519 15.38 -4.36 16.63
CA GLN A 519 15.48 -5.70 17.19
C GLN A 519 15.05 -6.80 16.22
N GLU A 520 14.04 -6.53 15.39
CA GLU A 520 13.64 -7.46 14.32
C GLU A 520 14.70 -7.55 13.22
N VAL A 521 15.34 -6.43 12.89
CA VAL A 521 16.49 -6.42 11.97
C VAL A 521 17.65 -7.22 12.55
N ASP A 522 17.99 -7.04 13.84
CA ASP A 522 19.03 -7.81 14.51
C ASP A 522 18.75 -9.32 14.46
N ALA A 523 17.49 -9.72 14.65
CA ALA A 523 17.07 -11.12 14.55
C ALA A 523 17.28 -11.68 13.13
N LEU A 524 16.93 -10.89 12.09
CA LEU A 524 17.20 -11.25 10.69
C LEU A 524 18.71 -11.48 10.46
N ILE A 525 19.54 -10.54 10.90
CA ILE A 525 20.99 -10.62 10.73
C ILE A 525 21.57 -11.83 11.47
N ALA A 526 21.15 -12.06 12.72
CA ALA A 526 21.56 -13.23 13.47
C ALA A 526 21.19 -14.56 12.80
N ALA A 527 19.98 -14.62 12.19
CA ALA A 527 19.55 -15.79 11.42
C ALA A 527 20.40 -16.00 10.17
N LEU A 528 20.77 -14.92 9.46
CA LEU A 528 21.64 -15.01 8.27
C LEU A 528 23.06 -15.49 8.63
N TYR A 529 23.62 -15.08 9.75
CA TYR A 529 24.90 -15.62 10.23
C TYR A 529 24.82 -17.13 10.51
N LYS A 530 23.72 -17.63 11.12
CA LYS A 530 23.51 -19.07 11.31
C LYS A 530 23.44 -19.83 9.98
N ILE A 531 22.71 -19.31 8.99
CA ILE A 531 22.60 -19.91 7.65
C ILE A 531 23.98 -20.04 6.98
N ARG A 532 24.88 -19.09 7.23
CA ARG A 532 26.25 -19.12 6.67
C ARG A 532 27.20 -20.08 7.37
N SER A 533 26.94 -20.44 8.62
CA SER A 533 27.79 -21.35 9.40
C SER A 533 27.49 -22.83 9.17
N HIS A 534 26.46 -23.13 8.43
CA HIS A 534 26.07 -24.48 7.98
C HIS A 534 26.29 -24.63 6.47
#